data_734b3f4f52059dccc9f569ed204176cb
#
_entry.id   734b3f4f52059dccc9f569ed204176cb
#
_cell.length_a   1.000
_cell.length_b   1.000
_cell.length_c   1.000
_cell.angle_alpha   90.00
_cell.angle_beta   90.00
_cell.angle_gamma   90.00
#
_symmetry.space_group_name_H-M   'P 1'
#
loop_
_entity.id
_entity.type
_entity.pdbx_description
1 polymer ?
#
loop_
_entity_poly.entity_id
_entity_poly.type
_entity_poly.pdbx_seq_one_letter_code
_entity_poly.pdbx_strand_id
1 'polypeptide(L)' 'MKNFDELLTANQVAAILNCHVTQVYKMIRRGQLPPMVKFGERMSRMSRIELEKYIKRSVKAEKE' A
#
# COMPACT_ATOMS: atom_id res chain seq x y z
N MET A 1 -4.67 -17.82 12.04
CA MET A 1 -4.76 -17.65 11.72
C MET A 1 -4.55 -17.50 10.95
N LYS A 2 -4.33 -17.53 10.73
CA LYS A 2 -4.22 -17.48 9.88
C LYS A 2 -4.63 -16.71 8.99
N ASN A 3 -5.03 -16.19 8.79
CA ASN A 3 -5.64 -15.44 7.90
C ASN A 3 -5.46 -14.03 7.97
N PHE A 4 -4.49 -13.54 8.65
CA PHE A 4 -4.13 -12.16 8.66
C PHE A 4 -3.38 -11.84 7.43
N ASP A 5 -3.71 -10.75 6.78
CA ASP A 5 -2.90 -10.21 5.75
C ASP A 5 -1.56 -9.93 6.28
N GLU A 6 -0.59 -9.98 5.45
CA GLU A 6 0.71 -9.47 5.78
C GLU A 6 0.59 -7.95 5.85
N LEU A 7 1.13 -7.37 6.89
CA LEU A 7 1.10 -5.92 7.05
C LEU A 7 2.44 -5.34 6.63
N LEU A 8 2.40 -4.29 5.84
CA LEU A 8 3.60 -3.73 5.25
C LEU A 8 3.85 -2.34 5.79
N THR A 9 5.12 -2.01 6.00
CA THR A 9 5.50 -0.65 6.34
C THR A 9 5.52 0.18 5.06
N ALA A 10 5.57 1.49 5.21
CA ALA A 10 5.67 2.36 4.06
C ALA A 10 6.93 2.07 3.26
N ASN A 11 8.03 1.76 3.95
CA ASN A 11 9.27 1.43 3.26
C ASN A 11 9.14 0.15 2.46
N GLN A 12 8.42 -0.83 3.00
CA GLN A 12 8.21 -2.07 2.28
C GLN A 12 7.33 -1.85 1.05
N VAL A 13 6.33 -1.01 1.19
CA VAL A 13 5.48 -0.68 0.06
C VAL A 13 6.31 0.02 -1.02
N ALA A 14 7.18 0.93 -0.62
CA ALA A 14 8.01 1.62 -1.57
C ALA A 14 8.91 0.63 -2.32
N ALA A 15 9.43 -0.36 -1.61
CA ALA A 15 10.27 -1.37 -2.25
C ALA A 15 9.49 -2.19 -3.25
N ILE A 16 8.26 -2.55 -2.89
CA ILE A 16 7.42 -3.33 -3.78
C ILE A 16 7.12 -2.55 -5.05
N LEU A 17 6.85 -1.26 -4.90
CA LEU A 17 6.52 -0.42 -6.04
C LEU A 17 7.77 0.13 -6.72
N ASN A 18 8.94 -0.14 -6.15
CA ASN A 18 10.19 0.30 -6.69
C ASN A 18 10.24 1.82 -6.82
N CYS A 19 9.86 2.50 -5.75
CA CYS A 19 9.86 3.95 -5.74
C CYS A 19 10.28 4.44 -4.37
N HIS A 20 10.38 5.75 -4.23
CA HIS A 20 10.78 6.35 -2.99
C HIS A 20 9.60 6.37 -2.02
N VAL A 21 9.88 6.28 -0.73
CA VAL A 21 8.81 6.25 0.27
C VAL A 21 7.98 7.54 0.23
N THR A 22 8.60 8.64 -0.14
CA THR A 22 7.88 9.90 -0.29
C THR A 22 6.76 9.76 -1.31
N GLN A 23 7.03 9.02 -2.36
CA GLN A 23 6.06 8.79 -3.41
C GLN A 23 4.88 7.97 -2.89
N VAL A 24 5.16 7.02 -1.99
CA VAL A 24 4.10 6.23 -1.39
C VAL A 24 3.11 7.13 -0.66
N TYR A 25 3.61 8.06 0.14
CA TYR A 25 2.73 8.95 0.88
C TYR A 25 1.92 9.85 -0.05
N LYS A 26 2.52 10.28 -1.13
CA LYS A 26 1.79 11.10 -2.09
C LYS A 26 0.67 10.30 -2.74
N MET A 27 0.94 9.05 -3.07
CA MET A 27 -0.07 8.24 -3.71
C MET A 27 -1.22 7.92 -2.77
N ILE A 28 -0.91 7.72 -1.49
CA ILE A 28 -1.96 7.50 -0.50
C ILE A 28 -2.85 8.74 -0.43
N ARG A 29 -2.24 9.91 -0.41
CA ARG A 29 -2.98 11.14 -0.31
C ARG A 29 -3.89 11.37 -1.51
N ARG A 30 -3.46 10.91 -2.67
CA ARG A 30 -4.24 11.06 -3.90
C ARG A 30 -5.26 9.96 -4.11
N GLY A 31 -5.32 9.00 -3.21
CA GLY A 31 -6.25 7.90 -3.35
C GLY A 31 -5.80 6.82 -4.29
N GLN A 32 -4.53 6.83 -4.67
CA GLN A 32 -4.01 5.81 -5.57
C GLN A 32 -3.52 4.57 -4.86
N LEU A 33 -3.41 4.63 -3.55
CA LEU A 33 -3.05 3.51 -2.72
C LEU A 33 -4.00 3.47 -1.54
N PRO A 34 -4.17 2.30 -0.92
CA PRO A 34 -5.05 2.21 0.24
C PRO A 34 -4.45 2.97 1.41
N PRO A 35 -5.29 3.45 2.32
CA PRO A 35 -4.78 4.19 3.47
C PRO A 35 -4.03 3.28 4.42
N MET A 36 -3.11 3.85 5.16
CA MET A 36 -2.41 3.12 6.18
C MET A 36 -3.32 2.92 7.38
N VAL A 37 -3.20 1.77 8.01
CA VAL A 37 -3.92 1.49 9.24
C VAL A 37 -2.99 1.82 10.40
N LYS A 38 -3.47 2.56 11.34
CA LYS A 38 -2.65 2.93 12.49
C LYS A 38 -2.87 2.00 13.66
N PHE A 39 -1.78 1.56 14.23
CA PHE A 39 -1.80 0.72 15.40
C PHE A 39 -1.07 1.47 16.50
N GLY A 40 -1.80 2.18 17.31
CA GLY A 40 -1.17 2.99 18.33
C GLY A 40 -0.71 4.30 17.75
N GLU A 41 0.27 4.92 18.40
CA GLU A 41 0.66 6.26 18.04
C GLU A 41 1.68 6.33 16.95
N ARG A 42 2.48 5.31 16.80
CA ARG A 42 3.59 5.41 15.87
C ARG A 42 3.68 4.31 14.85
N MET A 43 2.78 3.36 14.93
CA MET A 43 2.81 2.27 13.98
C MET A 43 1.76 2.45 12.93
N SER A 44 2.18 2.50 11.69
CA SER A 44 1.26 2.54 10.57
C SER A 44 1.65 1.42 9.62
N ARG A 45 0.67 0.69 9.15
CA ARG A 45 0.92 -0.43 8.25
C ARG A 45 -0.13 -0.45 7.17
N MET A 46 0.20 -1.06 6.05
CA MET A 46 -0.73 -1.20 4.95
C MET A 46 -0.98 -2.68 4.71
N SER A 47 -2.23 -3.04 4.49
CA SER A 47 -2.58 -4.42 4.19
C SER A 47 -2.05 -4.80 2.81
N ARG A 48 -1.34 -5.92 2.73
CA ARG A 48 -0.81 -6.36 1.46
C ARG A 48 -1.93 -6.73 0.50
N ILE A 49 -2.99 -7.30 1.01
CA ILE A 49 -4.11 -7.67 0.16
C ILE A 49 -4.75 -6.44 -0.46
N GLU A 50 -4.91 -5.39 0.34
CA GLU A 50 -5.46 -4.15 -0.19
C GLU A 50 -4.54 -3.53 -1.22
N LEU A 51 -3.24 -3.57 -0.95
CA LEU A 51 -2.27 -3.04 -1.90
C LEU A 51 -2.36 -3.80 -3.22
N GLU A 52 -2.48 -5.11 -3.16
CA GLU A 52 -2.57 -5.90 -4.37
C GLU A 52 -3.80 -5.54 -5.18
N LYS A 53 -4.91 -5.26 -4.51
CA LYS A 53 -6.11 -4.87 -5.21
C LYS A 53 -5.91 -3.57 -5.98
N TYR A 54 -5.23 -2.64 -5.37
CA TYR A 54 -4.98 -1.36 -6.03
C TYR A 54 -4.03 -1.53 -7.21
N ILE A 55 -3.04 -2.38 -7.06
CA ILE A 55 -2.11 -2.65 -8.15
C ILE A 55 -2.84 -3.27 -9.32
N LYS A 56 -3.70 -4.24 -9.04
CA LYS A 56 -4.43 -4.89 -10.11
C LYS A 56 -5.35 -3.95 -10.85
N ARG A 57 -5.96 -3.03 -10.13
CA ARG A 57 -6.82 -2.04 -10.76
C ARG A 57 -6.03 -1.13 -11.68
N SER A 58 -4.83 -0.76 -11.24
CA SER A 58 -3.99 0.11 -12.04
C SER A 58 -3.54 -0.59 -13.32
N VAL A 59 -3.18 -1.85 -13.21
CA VAL A 59 -2.76 -2.60 -14.38
C VAL A 59 -3.89 -2.72 -15.36
N LYS A 60 -5.09 -3.00 -14.88
CA LYS A 60 -6.22 -3.08 -15.75
C LYS A 60 -6.49 -1.76 -16.45
N ALA A 61 -6.39 -0.68 -15.75
CA ALA A 61 -6.63 0.62 -16.31
C ALA A 61 -5.64 0.92 -17.42
N GLU A 62 -4.41 0.52 -17.22
CA GLU A 62 -3.42 0.74 -18.22
C GLU A 62 -3.59 -0.11 -19.41
N LYS A 63 -4.13 -1.28 -19.21
CA LYS A 63 -4.28 -2.16 -20.28
C LYS A 63 -5.23 -1.71 -21.27
N GLU A 64 -6.03 -0.99 -21.06
CA GLU A 64 -6.92 -0.58 -21.94
C GLU A 64 -6.72 0.20 -22.73
#